data_6132492f37032a1a93677b687d11c8e7
#
_entry.id   6132492f37032a1a93677b687d11c8e7
#
_cell.length_a   1.000
_cell.length_b   1.000
_cell.length_c   1.000
_cell.angle_alpha   90.00
_cell.angle_beta   90.00
_cell.angle_gamma   90.00
#
_symmetry.space_group_name_H-M   'P 1'
#
loop_
_entity.id
_entity.type
_entity.pdbx_description
1 polymer ?
#
loop_
_entity_poly.entity_id
_entity_poly.type
_entity_poly.pdbx_seq_one_letter_code
_entity_poly.pdbx_strand_id
1 'polypeptide(L)'
;MHALAYDSVHDEIIVNSPLAQAILIFRGGANGEEPPIRVIQGPRTQIQGTDYDGNDQMAYDDVHGEIYIPVDRNKILTFSREANGDVPPLRVLAGPNTGIRGSVRGHARVGVDPVHNLLIVTSPAAPGSNAGASMLIFDRTANGNVKPKSIINGPKTEVGGGSAAHAATDKGFIIAGCGSASVCAWSINDKGNAPPRWKIPVQQITGVAPSGIALDPAHKEVIVTSGNRNRVMTFSWPEVF
;
A
#
# COMPACT_ATOMS: atom_id res chain seq x y z
N MET A 1 7.83 -7.82 11.85
CA MET A 1 6.90 -6.68 11.67
C MET A 1 7.30 -6.02 10.36
N HIS A 2 6.39 -5.92 9.42
CA HIS A 2 6.71 -5.40 8.09
C HIS A 2 5.88 -4.17 7.70
N ALA A 3 4.62 -4.08 8.14
CA ALA A 3 3.81 -2.91 7.91
C ALA A 3 3.04 -2.51 9.16
N LEU A 4 2.90 -1.22 9.35
CA LEU A 4 2.08 -0.63 10.39
C LEU A 4 1.30 0.56 9.85
N ALA A 5 0.17 0.84 10.48
CA ALA A 5 -0.60 2.07 10.33
C ALA A 5 -0.97 2.61 11.72
N TYR A 6 -1.21 3.90 11.78
CA TYR A 6 -1.71 4.57 12.97
C TYR A 6 -3.10 5.15 12.70
N ASP A 7 -4.04 4.77 13.54
CA ASP A 7 -5.38 5.33 13.57
C ASP A 7 -5.39 6.50 14.56
N SER A 8 -5.31 7.71 14.03
CA SER A 8 -5.27 8.92 14.86
C SER A 8 -6.63 9.26 15.49
N VAL A 9 -7.72 8.71 14.97
CA VAL A 9 -9.08 8.95 15.50
C VAL A 9 -9.30 8.14 16.78
N HIS A 10 -8.79 6.92 16.83
CA HIS A 10 -9.02 5.99 17.95
C HIS A 10 -7.76 5.75 18.79
N ASP A 11 -6.65 6.40 18.47
CA ASP A 11 -5.34 6.21 19.12
C ASP A 11 -4.92 4.74 19.13
N GLU A 12 -4.88 4.11 17.94
CA GLU A 12 -4.54 2.70 17.78
C GLU A 12 -3.37 2.50 16.79
N ILE A 13 -2.50 1.55 17.12
CA ILE A 13 -1.43 1.10 16.23
C ILE A 13 -1.84 -0.25 15.63
N ILE A 14 -1.95 -0.32 14.31
CA ILE A 14 -2.33 -1.51 13.57
C ILE A 14 -1.07 -2.10 12.93
N VAL A 15 -0.79 -3.36 13.22
CA VAL A 15 0.42 -4.05 12.78
C VAL A 15 0.06 -5.29 11.97
N ASN A 16 0.53 -5.36 10.75
CA ASN A 16 0.50 -6.60 9.98
C ASN A 16 1.71 -7.46 10.35
N SER A 17 1.47 -8.66 10.85
CA SER A 17 2.49 -9.64 11.23
C SER A 17 2.40 -10.89 10.34
N PRO A 18 3.12 -10.92 9.19
CA PRO A 18 3.03 -12.03 8.24
C PRO A 18 3.47 -13.37 8.84
N LEU A 19 4.50 -13.37 9.67
CA LEU A 19 5.00 -14.60 10.31
C LEU A 19 3.99 -15.21 11.30
N ALA A 20 3.25 -14.36 12.01
CA ALA A 20 2.17 -14.80 12.90
C ALA A 20 0.87 -15.07 12.13
N GLN A 21 0.78 -14.71 10.84
CA GLN A 21 -0.45 -14.74 10.06
C GLN A 21 -1.59 -14.00 10.76
N ALA A 22 -1.30 -12.79 11.23
CA ALA A 22 -2.18 -12.03 12.08
C ALA A 22 -2.09 -10.52 11.82
N ILE A 23 -3.18 -9.81 12.08
CA ILE A 23 -3.17 -8.36 12.28
C ILE A 23 -3.32 -8.13 13.79
N LEU A 24 -2.40 -7.36 14.35
CA LEU A 24 -2.36 -7.02 15.77
C LEU A 24 -2.74 -5.54 15.93
N ILE A 25 -3.67 -5.25 16.82
CA ILE A 25 -4.08 -3.88 17.11
C ILE A 25 -3.69 -3.56 18.56
N PHE A 26 -2.91 -2.51 18.74
CA PHE A 26 -2.46 -2.00 20.04
C PHE A 26 -3.06 -0.62 20.29
N ARG A 27 -3.19 -0.19 21.55
CA ARG A 27 -3.45 1.22 21.83
C ARG A 27 -2.25 2.09 21.44
N GLY A 28 -2.44 3.35 21.12
CA GLY A 28 -1.39 4.24 20.61
C GLY A 28 -0.23 4.46 21.57
N GLY A 29 -0.50 4.47 22.87
CA GLY A 29 0.54 4.58 23.92
C GLY A 29 1.11 3.24 24.41
N ALA A 30 0.92 2.13 23.68
CA ALA A 30 1.44 0.82 24.09
C ALA A 30 2.97 0.85 24.24
N ASN A 31 3.47 0.22 25.32
CA ASN A 31 4.89 0.24 25.68
C ASN A 31 5.35 -1.13 26.21
N GLY A 32 6.59 -1.47 25.89
CA GLY A 32 7.22 -2.71 26.36
C GLY A 32 6.52 -3.97 25.84
N GLU A 33 6.14 -4.86 26.72
CA GLU A 33 5.48 -6.15 26.42
C GLU A 33 3.94 -6.09 26.53
N GLU A 34 3.36 -4.92 26.38
CA GLU A 34 1.92 -4.74 26.41
C GLU A 34 1.24 -5.57 25.31
N PRO A 35 0.23 -6.41 25.65
CA PRO A 35 -0.44 -7.22 24.65
C PRO A 35 -1.32 -6.39 23.72
N PRO A 36 -1.58 -6.87 22.49
CA PRO A 36 -2.55 -6.23 21.61
C PRO A 36 -3.95 -6.25 22.22
N ILE A 37 -4.71 -5.20 22.00
CA ILE A 37 -6.12 -5.09 22.43
C ILE A 37 -7.07 -5.88 21.54
N ARG A 38 -6.68 -6.15 20.29
CA ARG A 38 -7.38 -7.03 19.32
C ARG A 38 -6.38 -7.78 18.47
N VAL A 39 -6.74 -9.01 18.07
CA VAL A 39 -5.95 -9.87 17.19
C VAL A 39 -6.87 -10.48 16.15
N ILE A 40 -6.64 -10.21 14.86
CA ILE A 40 -7.34 -10.87 13.75
C ILE A 40 -6.44 -12.04 13.31
N GLN A 41 -6.84 -13.26 13.62
CA GLN A 41 -6.04 -14.46 13.35
C GLN A 41 -6.92 -15.71 13.31
N GLY A 42 -6.60 -16.64 12.44
CA GLY A 42 -7.25 -17.95 12.33
C GLY A 42 -7.63 -18.30 10.90
N PRO A 43 -8.06 -19.55 10.63
CA PRO A 43 -8.28 -20.05 9.27
C PRO A 43 -9.39 -19.33 8.51
N ARG A 44 -10.40 -18.80 9.18
CA ARG A 44 -11.49 -18.06 8.54
C ARG A 44 -11.05 -16.70 8.02
N THR A 45 -9.99 -16.14 8.58
CA THR A 45 -9.45 -14.84 8.14
C THR A 45 -8.86 -14.89 6.74
N GLN A 46 -8.46 -16.06 6.27
CA GLN A 46 -7.72 -16.25 5.01
C GLN A 46 -6.36 -15.50 4.98
N ILE A 47 -5.88 -15.00 6.13
CA ILE A 47 -4.55 -14.42 6.23
C ILE A 47 -3.55 -15.57 6.13
N GLN A 48 -2.86 -15.64 5.00
CA GLN A 48 -1.82 -16.62 4.76
C GLN A 48 -0.51 -15.87 4.49
N GLY A 49 0.51 -16.24 5.17
CA GLY A 49 1.85 -15.71 5.00
C GLY A 49 2.83 -16.81 5.30
N THR A 50 3.21 -17.57 4.29
CA THR A 50 4.22 -18.62 4.46
C THR A 50 5.61 -18.10 4.13
N ASP A 51 5.69 -17.00 3.38
CA ASP A 51 6.93 -16.43 2.94
C ASP A 51 7.17 -15.09 3.63
N TYR A 52 8.39 -14.84 4.02
CA TYR A 52 8.91 -13.63 4.63
C TYR A 52 8.48 -12.35 3.89
N ASP A 53 8.29 -12.45 2.58
CA ASP A 53 7.93 -11.34 1.70
C ASP A 53 6.43 -11.27 1.35
N GLY A 54 5.59 -12.16 1.90
CA GLY A 54 4.23 -12.39 1.38
C GLY A 54 3.20 -11.33 1.70
N ASN A 55 3.22 -10.80 2.90
CA ASN A 55 2.15 -9.96 3.43
C ASN A 55 2.70 -8.75 4.20
N ASP A 56 3.80 -8.19 3.74
CA ASP A 56 4.51 -7.13 4.47
C ASP A 56 3.94 -5.72 4.26
N GLN A 57 2.84 -5.61 3.54
CA GLN A 57 2.21 -4.34 3.23
C GLN A 57 0.78 -4.28 3.76
N MET A 58 0.32 -3.08 4.01
CA MET A 58 -1.02 -2.81 4.52
C MET A 58 -1.41 -1.37 4.15
N ALA A 59 -2.71 -1.14 3.95
CA ALA A 59 -3.29 0.19 3.95
C ALA A 59 -4.40 0.26 5.00
N TYR A 60 -4.60 1.41 5.57
CA TYR A 60 -5.65 1.70 6.52
C TYR A 60 -6.46 2.91 6.05
N ASP A 61 -7.78 2.76 6.08
CA ASP A 61 -8.76 3.80 5.79
C ASP A 61 -9.34 4.26 7.14
N ASP A 62 -8.90 5.40 7.60
CA ASP A 62 -9.32 5.99 8.88
C ASP A 62 -10.74 6.57 8.83
N VAL A 63 -11.23 6.91 7.64
CA VAL A 63 -12.60 7.43 7.44
C VAL A 63 -13.64 6.32 7.61
N HIS A 64 -13.36 5.12 7.10
CA HIS A 64 -14.31 4.01 7.11
C HIS A 64 -13.92 2.89 8.10
N GLY A 65 -12.79 3.02 8.79
CA GLY A 65 -12.29 2.01 9.72
C GLY A 65 -11.99 0.66 9.05
N GLU A 66 -11.32 0.66 7.91
CA GLU A 66 -11.06 -0.55 7.14
C GLU A 66 -9.55 -0.80 6.94
N ILE A 67 -9.15 -2.05 7.14
CA ILE A 67 -7.79 -2.52 6.99
C ILE A 67 -7.70 -3.34 5.71
N TYR A 68 -6.75 -3.01 4.82
CA TYR A 68 -6.51 -3.71 3.56
C TYR A 68 -5.15 -4.38 3.58
N ILE A 69 -5.12 -5.70 3.34
CA ILE A 69 -3.87 -6.45 3.25
C ILE A 69 -3.80 -7.27 1.97
N PRO A 70 -2.66 -7.25 1.26
CA PRO A 70 -2.41 -8.18 0.17
C PRO A 70 -2.03 -9.55 0.72
N VAL A 71 -2.57 -10.62 0.14
CA VAL A 71 -2.24 -12.00 0.51
C VAL A 71 -2.11 -12.86 -0.75
N ASP A 72 -1.43 -14.00 -0.64
CA ASP A 72 -1.33 -15.00 -1.71
C ASP A 72 -0.94 -14.45 -3.09
N ARG A 73 -0.21 -13.36 -3.14
CA ARG A 73 0.28 -12.73 -4.39
C ARG A 73 -0.78 -12.14 -5.32
N ASN A 74 -2.06 -12.47 -5.14
CA ASN A 74 -3.13 -12.08 -6.08
C ASN A 74 -4.46 -11.75 -5.43
N LYS A 75 -4.47 -11.53 -4.12
CA LYS A 75 -5.67 -11.19 -3.36
C LYS A 75 -5.44 -9.94 -2.51
N ILE A 76 -6.50 -9.17 -2.31
CA ILE A 76 -6.58 -8.15 -1.25
C ILE A 76 -7.72 -8.56 -0.35
N LEU A 77 -7.43 -8.68 0.94
CA LEU A 77 -8.44 -8.88 2.00
C LEU A 77 -8.74 -7.54 2.65
N THR A 78 -10.00 -7.33 3.00
CA THR A 78 -10.44 -6.15 3.73
C THR A 78 -11.08 -6.58 5.04
N PHE A 79 -10.63 -6.00 6.16
CA PHE A 79 -11.21 -6.22 7.48
C PHE A 79 -11.72 -4.92 8.07
N SER A 80 -12.73 -5.02 8.95
CA SER A 80 -13.07 -3.91 9.84
C SER A 80 -11.94 -3.73 10.87
N ARG A 81 -11.68 -2.48 11.27
CA ARG A 81 -10.78 -2.20 12.41
C ARG A 81 -11.28 -2.85 13.71
N GLU A 82 -12.59 -3.06 13.84
CA GLU A 82 -13.22 -3.71 15.00
C GLU A 82 -13.10 -5.24 14.98
N ALA A 83 -12.58 -5.81 13.90
CA ALA A 83 -12.43 -7.26 13.79
C ALA A 83 -11.51 -7.82 14.87
N ASN A 84 -11.89 -8.96 15.44
CA ASN A 84 -11.13 -9.65 16.49
C ASN A 84 -11.35 -11.16 16.41
N GLY A 85 -10.31 -11.95 16.59
CA GLY A 85 -10.33 -13.40 16.51
C GLY A 85 -10.39 -13.96 15.09
N ASP A 86 -10.93 -15.18 14.97
CA ASP A 86 -11.06 -15.91 13.70
C ASP A 86 -12.34 -15.50 12.96
N VAL A 87 -12.30 -14.34 12.32
CA VAL A 87 -13.41 -13.78 11.56
C VAL A 87 -13.12 -13.73 10.05
N PRO A 88 -14.12 -13.92 9.19
CA PRO A 88 -13.92 -13.77 7.75
C PRO A 88 -13.66 -12.30 7.39
N PRO A 89 -12.94 -12.03 6.29
CA PRO A 89 -12.82 -10.67 5.77
C PRO A 89 -14.18 -10.12 5.32
N LEU A 90 -14.35 -8.82 5.39
CA LEU A 90 -15.50 -8.11 4.84
C LEU A 90 -15.59 -8.28 3.32
N ARG A 91 -14.44 -8.24 2.66
CA ARG A 91 -14.31 -8.36 1.20
C ARG A 91 -13.03 -9.10 0.83
N VAL A 92 -13.11 -9.82 -0.29
CA VAL A 92 -11.99 -10.52 -0.92
C VAL A 92 -11.93 -10.09 -2.38
N LEU A 93 -11.00 -9.22 -2.73
CA LEU A 93 -10.76 -8.84 -4.11
C LEU A 93 -9.74 -9.81 -4.72
N ALA A 94 -10.19 -10.72 -5.59
CA ALA A 94 -9.37 -11.77 -6.16
C ALA A 94 -9.95 -12.31 -7.47
N GLY A 95 -9.09 -12.88 -8.29
CA GLY A 95 -9.47 -13.56 -9.53
C GLY A 95 -8.82 -12.95 -10.77
N PRO A 96 -8.88 -13.66 -11.91
CA PRO A 96 -8.11 -13.30 -13.11
C PRO A 96 -8.47 -11.93 -13.70
N ASN A 97 -9.72 -11.48 -13.56
CA ASN A 97 -10.14 -10.18 -14.09
C ASN A 97 -9.57 -9.00 -13.32
N THR A 98 -9.12 -9.20 -12.08
CA THR A 98 -8.55 -8.11 -11.27
C THR A 98 -7.21 -7.63 -11.83
N GLY A 99 -6.46 -8.48 -12.51
CA GLY A 99 -5.11 -8.19 -12.97
C GLY A 99 -4.07 -8.11 -11.84
N ILE A 100 -4.47 -8.37 -10.59
CA ILE A 100 -3.56 -8.37 -9.43
C ILE A 100 -2.58 -9.53 -9.58
N ARG A 101 -1.31 -9.23 -9.45
CA ARG A 101 -0.22 -10.19 -9.55
C ARG A 101 0.79 -9.95 -8.45
N GLY A 102 1.34 -11.04 -7.92
CA GLY A 102 2.58 -11.03 -7.18
C GLY A 102 3.67 -11.74 -7.98
N SER A 103 4.90 -11.55 -7.63
CA SER A 103 6.05 -12.26 -8.16
C SER A 103 6.75 -13.04 -7.05
N VAL A 104 7.70 -13.89 -7.42
CA VAL A 104 8.53 -14.63 -6.45
C VAL A 104 9.33 -13.69 -5.53
N ARG A 105 9.50 -12.43 -5.91
CA ARG A 105 10.25 -11.41 -5.19
C ARG A 105 9.52 -10.09 -4.98
N GLY A 106 8.24 -10.04 -5.30
CA GLY A 106 7.46 -8.81 -5.16
C GLY A 106 5.98 -9.10 -5.15
N HIS A 107 5.31 -8.63 -4.12
CA HIS A 107 3.87 -8.79 -3.94
C HIS A 107 3.15 -7.57 -4.47
N ALA A 108 1.86 -7.73 -4.76
CA ALA A 108 0.98 -6.60 -4.92
C ALA A 108 1.04 -5.76 -3.64
N ARG A 109 1.00 -4.45 -3.79
CA ARG A 109 0.97 -3.51 -2.67
C ARG A 109 -0.29 -2.70 -2.75
N VAL A 110 -0.78 -2.26 -1.62
CA VAL A 110 -2.09 -1.64 -1.51
C VAL A 110 -1.98 -0.24 -0.92
N GLY A 111 -2.80 0.65 -1.43
CA GLY A 111 -3.06 1.98 -0.89
C GLY A 111 -4.55 2.28 -1.00
N VAL A 112 -5.04 3.21 -0.21
CA VAL A 112 -6.44 3.62 -0.19
C VAL A 112 -6.57 5.13 -0.28
N ASP A 113 -7.56 5.59 -1.05
CA ASP A 113 -8.02 6.97 -1.08
C ASP A 113 -9.46 6.98 -0.61
N PRO A 114 -9.71 7.29 0.66
CA PRO A 114 -11.05 7.29 1.22
C PRO A 114 -11.93 8.42 0.67
N VAL A 115 -11.34 9.55 0.28
CA VAL A 115 -12.06 10.73 -0.21
C VAL A 115 -12.65 10.48 -1.60
N HIS A 116 -11.85 9.86 -2.49
CA HIS A 116 -12.31 9.55 -3.86
C HIS A 116 -12.85 8.12 -3.99
N ASN A 117 -12.97 7.38 -2.88
CA ASN A 117 -13.47 6.01 -2.83
C ASN A 117 -12.67 5.03 -3.71
N LEU A 118 -11.34 5.10 -3.65
CA LEU A 118 -10.44 4.31 -4.48
C LEU A 118 -9.57 3.34 -3.66
N LEU A 119 -9.41 2.14 -4.19
CA LEU A 119 -8.40 1.17 -3.77
C LEU A 119 -7.34 1.08 -4.87
N ILE A 120 -6.10 1.34 -4.52
CA ILE A 120 -4.97 1.42 -5.44
C ILE A 120 -4.08 0.21 -5.18
N VAL A 121 -3.85 -0.59 -6.21
CA VAL A 121 -3.00 -1.79 -6.11
C VAL A 121 -1.84 -1.67 -7.07
N THR A 122 -0.61 -1.59 -6.56
CA THR A 122 0.57 -1.72 -7.41
C THR A 122 0.87 -3.20 -7.62
N SER A 123 0.97 -3.60 -8.87
CA SER A 123 1.14 -5.00 -9.28
C SER A 123 2.44 -5.12 -10.06
N PRO A 124 3.34 -6.05 -9.71
CA PRO A 124 4.57 -6.28 -10.46
C PRO A 124 4.30 -6.60 -11.94
N ALA A 125 5.31 -6.40 -12.77
CA ALA A 125 5.25 -6.78 -14.17
C ALA A 125 4.95 -8.29 -14.33
N ALA A 126 4.16 -8.63 -15.34
CA ALA A 126 4.01 -10.03 -15.72
C ALA A 126 5.38 -10.61 -16.16
N PRO A 127 5.69 -11.85 -15.82
CA PRO A 127 6.90 -12.50 -16.29
C PRO A 127 7.02 -12.40 -17.82
N GLY A 128 8.18 -11.94 -18.31
CA GLY A 128 8.43 -11.75 -19.74
C GLY A 128 7.75 -10.54 -20.38
N SER A 129 7.08 -9.68 -19.61
CA SER A 129 6.45 -8.46 -20.11
C SER A 129 7.42 -7.29 -20.08
N ASN A 130 7.48 -6.53 -21.17
CA ASN A 130 8.19 -5.26 -21.24
C ASN A 130 7.35 -4.06 -20.75
N ALA A 131 6.10 -4.30 -20.34
CA ALA A 131 5.17 -3.24 -19.94
C ALA A 131 5.47 -2.62 -18.56
N GLY A 132 6.38 -3.24 -17.79
CA GLY A 132 6.67 -2.78 -16.43
C GLY A 132 5.59 -3.17 -15.43
N ALA A 133 5.69 -2.64 -14.22
CA ALA A 133 4.66 -2.79 -13.20
C ALA A 133 3.41 -1.99 -13.57
N SER A 134 2.29 -2.33 -12.93
CA SER A 134 1.00 -1.68 -13.15
C SER A 134 0.48 -1.09 -11.84
N MET A 135 -0.23 0.01 -11.96
CA MET A 135 -1.05 0.55 -10.90
C MET A 135 -2.51 0.32 -11.29
N LEU A 136 -3.21 -0.52 -10.53
CA LEU A 136 -4.59 -0.92 -10.76
C LEU A 136 -5.47 -0.12 -9.80
N ILE A 137 -6.44 0.60 -10.33
CA ILE A 137 -7.33 1.46 -9.54
C ILE A 137 -8.73 0.84 -9.54
N PHE A 138 -9.23 0.51 -8.36
CA PHE A 138 -10.54 -0.08 -8.13
C PHE A 138 -11.43 0.86 -7.33
N ASP A 139 -12.73 0.58 -7.26
CA ASP A 139 -13.56 1.09 -6.18
C ASP A 139 -13.05 0.57 -4.83
N ARG A 140 -13.05 1.40 -3.80
CA ARG A 140 -12.63 1.01 -2.45
C ARG A 140 -13.36 -0.23 -1.94
N THR A 141 -14.64 -0.36 -2.31
CA THR A 141 -15.51 -1.48 -1.93
C THR A 141 -15.49 -2.65 -2.91
N ALA A 142 -14.53 -2.68 -3.84
CA ALA A 142 -14.41 -3.78 -4.82
C ALA A 142 -14.30 -5.14 -4.12
N ASN A 143 -15.05 -6.12 -4.64
CA ASN A 143 -15.13 -7.47 -4.09
C ASN A 143 -15.22 -8.51 -5.21
N GLY A 144 -14.60 -9.67 -5.00
CA GLY A 144 -14.62 -10.76 -5.97
C GLY A 144 -13.76 -10.51 -7.21
N ASN A 145 -14.12 -11.12 -8.32
CA ASN A 145 -13.38 -11.11 -9.57
C ASN A 145 -13.80 -9.96 -10.49
N VAL A 146 -13.55 -8.73 -10.09
CA VAL A 146 -13.92 -7.52 -10.84
C VAL A 146 -12.72 -6.91 -11.56
N LYS A 147 -12.97 -6.19 -12.66
CA LYS A 147 -11.93 -5.43 -13.37
C LYS A 147 -11.65 -4.12 -12.64
N PRO A 148 -10.40 -3.61 -12.70
CA PRO A 148 -10.11 -2.26 -12.24
C PRO A 148 -10.86 -1.22 -13.08
N LYS A 149 -11.21 -0.08 -12.46
CA LYS A 149 -11.79 1.09 -13.15
C LYS A 149 -10.80 1.74 -14.08
N SER A 150 -9.53 1.75 -13.69
CA SER A 150 -8.43 2.33 -14.45
C SER A 150 -7.15 1.55 -14.21
N ILE A 151 -6.26 1.58 -15.20
CA ILE A 151 -4.93 0.97 -15.13
C ILE A 151 -3.92 1.99 -15.65
N ILE A 152 -2.89 2.26 -14.84
CA ILE A 152 -1.70 3.00 -15.26
C ILE A 152 -0.61 1.96 -15.52
N ASN A 153 -0.21 1.78 -16.78
CA ASN A 153 0.76 0.77 -17.19
C ASN A 153 1.43 1.16 -18.50
N GLY A 154 2.70 0.85 -18.61
CA GLY A 154 3.50 1.07 -19.81
C GLY A 154 4.85 1.75 -19.51
N PRO A 155 5.77 1.76 -20.45
CA PRO A 155 7.14 2.17 -20.21
C PRO A 155 7.31 3.65 -19.79
N LYS A 156 6.39 4.53 -20.14
CA LYS A 156 6.45 5.95 -19.75
C LYS A 156 5.93 6.20 -18.34
N THR A 157 5.22 5.23 -17.77
CA THR A 157 4.62 5.43 -16.44
C THR A 157 5.65 5.43 -15.32
N GLU A 158 6.79 4.80 -15.53
CA GLU A 158 7.83 4.60 -14.51
C GLU A 158 7.35 3.91 -13.22
N VAL A 159 6.16 3.32 -13.19
CA VAL A 159 5.61 2.66 -12.00
C VAL A 159 6.58 1.59 -11.50
N GLY A 160 7.03 1.72 -10.27
CA GLY A 160 7.88 0.75 -9.59
C GLY A 160 7.02 -0.34 -8.93
N GLY A 161 7.36 -1.62 -9.18
CA GLY A 161 6.62 -2.75 -8.58
C GLY A 161 6.91 -2.98 -7.09
N GLY A 162 7.75 -2.15 -6.48
CA GLY A 162 8.28 -2.37 -5.14
C GLY A 162 7.81 -1.39 -4.05
N SER A 163 6.89 -0.47 -4.34
CA SER A 163 6.43 0.52 -3.38
C SER A 163 4.93 0.48 -3.19
N ALA A 164 4.48 0.66 -1.95
CA ALA A 164 3.09 0.96 -1.67
C ALA A 164 2.70 2.29 -2.33
N ALA A 165 1.45 2.40 -2.74
CA ALA A 165 0.88 3.65 -3.20
C ALA A 165 0.25 4.38 -2.01
N HIS A 166 0.42 5.68 -1.97
CA HIS A 166 -0.17 6.57 -0.97
C HIS A 166 -1.03 7.61 -1.69
N ALA A 167 -2.18 7.93 -1.14
CA ALA A 167 -3.07 8.94 -1.71
C ALA A 167 -2.81 10.30 -1.06
N ALA A 168 -2.51 11.30 -1.89
CA ALA A 168 -2.59 12.71 -1.52
C ALA A 168 -3.98 13.19 -1.95
N THR A 169 -4.93 13.11 -1.03
CA THR A 169 -6.37 13.17 -1.31
C THR A 169 -6.83 14.56 -1.76
N ASP A 170 -6.24 15.63 -1.25
CA ASP A 170 -6.69 17.01 -1.49
C ASP A 170 -6.66 17.38 -2.98
N LYS A 171 -5.62 16.94 -3.70
CA LYS A 171 -5.47 17.21 -5.13
C LYS A 171 -5.64 15.99 -6.02
N GLY A 172 -5.97 14.83 -5.44
CA GLY A 172 -6.18 13.59 -6.18
C GLY A 172 -4.91 13.06 -6.85
N PHE A 173 -3.82 12.95 -6.08
CA PHE A 173 -2.58 12.33 -6.54
C PHE A 173 -2.32 10.98 -5.85
N ILE A 174 -1.73 10.08 -6.62
CA ILE A 174 -1.19 8.80 -6.14
C ILE A 174 0.32 8.95 -6.09
N ILE A 175 0.92 8.74 -4.94
CA ILE A 175 2.36 8.87 -4.70
C ILE A 175 2.94 7.47 -4.45
N ALA A 176 3.96 7.10 -5.22
CA ALA A 176 4.65 5.81 -5.06
C ALA A 176 6.09 5.89 -5.56
N GLY A 177 6.88 4.87 -5.23
CA GLY A 177 8.21 4.70 -5.81
C GLY A 177 8.16 4.45 -7.31
N CYS A 178 9.12 5.02 -8.03
CA CYS A 178 9.18 4.94 -9.48
C CYS A 178 10.61 4.90 -10.02
N GLY A 179 10.72 4.43 -11.27
CA GLY A 179 11.93 4.52 -12.09
C GLY A 179 13.23 4.27 -11.34
N SER A 180 14.21 5.11 -11.57
CA SER A 180 15.56 5.02 -10.98
C SER A 180 15.55 5.51 -9.54
N ALA A 181 14.96 4.75 -8.61
CA ALA A 181 14.94 5.04 -7.17
C ALA A 181 14.47 6.48 -6.86
N SER A 182 13.32 6.82 -7.40
CA SER A 182 12.64 8.09 -7.26
C SER A 182 11.27 7.92 -6.57
N VAL A 183 10.66 9.02 -6.18
CA VAL A 183 9.26 9.09 -5.76
C VAL A 183 8.50 9.91 -6.80
N CYS A 184 7.39 9.38 -7.29
CA CYS A 184 6.58 9.99 -8.32
C CYS A 184 5.14 10.20 -7.88
N ALA A 185 4.46 11.12 -8.54
CA ALA A 185 3.03 11.38 -8.38
C ALA A 185 2.30 11.28 -9.71
N TRP A 186 1.19 10.53 -9.72
CA TRP A 186 0.25 10.42 -10.84
C TRP A 186 -1.12 10.94 -10.39
N SER A 187 -1.89 11.48 -11.30
CA SER A 187 -3.29 11.81 -11.02
C SER A 187 -4.13 10.54 -10.89
N ILE A 188 -5.10 10.53 -9.98
CA ILE A 188 -6.11 9.46 -9.88
C ILE A 188 -6.91 9.28 -11.20
N ASN A 189 -6.89 10.28 -12.09
CA ASN A 189 -7.53 10.26 -13.39
C ASN A 189 -6.61 9.75 -14.52
N ASP A 190 -5.34 9.49 -14.24
CA ASP A 190 -4.41 8.97 -15.24
C ASP A 190 -4.72 7.52 -15.60
N LYS A 191 -4.43 7.13 -16.84
CA LYS A 191 -4.64 5.79 -17.37
C LYS A 191 -3.69 5.46 -18.50
N GLY A 192 -3.50 4.17 -18.75
CA GLY A 192 -2.61 3.69 -19.81
C GLY A 192 -1.16 4.10 -19.57
N ASN A 193 -0.44 4.47 -20.60
CA ASN A 193 0.98 4.80 -20.57
C ASN A 193 1.24 6.28 -20.20
N ALA A 194 0.55 6.79 -19.17
CA ALA A 194 0.70 8.15 -18.67
C ALA A 194 1.99 8.30 -17.85
N PRO A 195 2.86 9.27 -18.17
CA PRO A 195 4.01 9.58 -17.33
C PRO A 195 3.58 10.18 -15.98
N PRO A 196 4.44 10.12 -14.95
CA PRO A 196 4.16 10.82 -13.70
C PRO A 196 4.06 12.34 -13.95
N ARG A 197 3.21 12.99 -13.20
CA ARG A 197 3.03 14.45 -13.23
C ARG A 197 4.17 15.17 -12.52
N TRP A 198 4.68 14.55 -11.45
CA TRP A 198 5.73 15.08 -10.59
C TRP A 198 6.69 13.97 -10.18
N LYS A 199 7.95 14.34 -9.93
CA LYS A 199 9.00 13.39 -9.57
C LYS A 199 10.04 14.02 -8.67
N ILE A 200 10.35 13.34 -7.56
CA ILE A 200 11.51 13.62 -6.71
C ILE A 200 12.58 12.57 -7.04
N PRO A 201 13.70 12.93 -7.65
CA PRO A 201 14.78 11.98 -7.97
C PRO A 201 15.64 11.72 -6.72
N VAL A 202 15.08 10.99 -5.75
CA VAL A 202 15.65 10.82 -4.40
C VAL A 202 17.09 10.34 -4.44
N GLN A 203 17.39 9.29 -5.19
CA GLN A 203 18.76 8.76 -5.26
C GLN A 203 19.74 9.74 -5.89
N GLN A 204 19.31 10.49 -6.89
CA GLN A 204 20.17 11.50 -7.53
C GLN A 204 20.50 12.65 -6.59
N ILE A 205 19.53 13.08 -5.75
CA ILE A 205 19.71 14.18 -4.81
C ILE A 205 20.51 13.73 -3.59
N THR A 206 20.23 12.55 -3.06
CA THR A 206 20.72 12.11 -1.74
C THR A 206 21.81 11.06 -1.80
N GLY A 207 22.03 10.44 -2.95
CA GLY A 207 22.90 9.29 -3.14
C GLY A 207 22.31 7.98 -2.59
N VAL A 208 21.03 7.96 -2.17
CA VAL A 208 20.42 6.82 -1.46
C VAL A 208 19.06 6.47 -2.08
N ALA A 209 18.86 5.18 -2.37
CA ALA A 209 17.57 4.69 -2.89
C ALA A 209 16.50 4.68 -1.79
N PRO A 210 15.25 5.07 -2.11
CA PRO A 210 14.13 4.97 -1.19
C PRO A 210 13.74 3.51 -0.95
N SER A 211 13.34 3.18 0.28
CA SER A 211 12.78 1.88 0.64
C SER A 211 11.38 1.97 1.25
N GLY A 212 11.01 3.11 1.80
CA GLY A 212 9.68 3.39 2.32
C GLY A 212 9.28 4.83 2.05
N ILE A 213 7.98 5.06 1.99
CA ILE A 213 7.37 6.38 1.77
C ILE A 213 6.26 6.56 2.80
N ALA A 214 6.15 7.75 3.36
CA ALA A 214 5.00 8.20 4.12
C ALA A 214 4.67 9.64 3.73
N LEU A 215 3.43 10.04 3.95
CA LEU A 215 2.96 11.39 3.63
C LEU A 215 2.66 12.15 4.92
N ASP A 216 3.02 13.42 4.95
CA ASP A 216 2.58 14.40 5.95
C ASP A 216 1.81 15.51 5.22
N PRO A 217 0.49 15.36 5.05
CA PRO A 217 -0.32 16.36 4.35
C PRO A 217 -0.37 17.70 5.07
N ALA A 218 -0.29 17.70 6.41
CA ALA A 218 -0.37 18.93 7.21
C ALA A 218 0.81 19.88 6.92
N HIS A 219 2.00 19.31 6.72
CA HIS A 219 3.20 20.08 6.39
C HIS A 219 3.53 20.06 4.88
N LYS A 220 2.71 19.37 4.05
CA LYS A 220 2.94 19.17 2.60
C LYS A 220 4.29 18.53 2.32
N GLU A 221 4.56 17.46 3.03
CA GLU A 221 5.84 16.77 3.01
C GLU A 221 5.70 15.29 2.65
N VAL A 222 6.73 14.77 1.98
CA VAL A 222 6.93 13.35 1.74
C VAL A 222 8.14 12.90 2.55
N ILE A 223 7.91 11.92 3.43
CA ILE A 223 8.95 11.31 4.26
C ILE A 223 9.40 10.04 3.55
N VAL A 224 10.70 9.92 3.34
CA VAL A 224 11.33 8.80 2.63
C VAL A 224 12.36 8.14 3.54
N THR A 225 12.25 6.82 3.67
CA THR A 225 13.24 6.03 4.41
C THR A 225 14.18 5.30 3.47
N SER A 226 15.39 5.00 3.95
CA SER A 226 16.34 4.11 3.29
C SER A 226 16.96 3.17 4.30
N GLY A 227 16.46 1.91 4.31
CA GLY A 227 16.93 0.89 5.23
C GLY A 227 18.42 0.54 5.06
N ASN A 228 18.91 0.56 3.83
CA ASN A 228 20.31 0.23 3.51
C ASN A 228 21.33 1.29 3.99
N ARG A 229 20.85 2.48 4.38
CA ARG A 229 21.70 3.59 4.79
C ARG A 229 21.28 4.22 6.11
N ASN A 230 20.30 3.62 6.81
CA ASN A 230 19.78 4.10 8.10
C ASN A 230 19.42 5.59 8.05
N ARG A 231 18.70 6.01 7.03
CA ARG A 231 18.31 7.41 6.82
C ARG A 231 16.80 7.58 6.75
N VAL A 232 16.33 8.67 7.32
CA VAL A 232 15.01 9.24 7.11
C VAL A 232 15.22 10.62 6.49
N MET A 233 14.53 10.92 5.43
CA MET A 233 14.64 12.16 4.66
C MET A 233 13.25 12.73 4.42
N THR A 234 13.12 14.04 4.52
CA THR A 234 11.87 14.74 4.29
C THR A 234 12.02 15.69 3.11
N PHE A 235 11.03 15.68 2.22
CA PHE A 235 10.97 16.56 1.06
C PHE A 235 9.68 17.36 1.12
N SER A 236 9.77 18.70 1.04
CA SER A 236 8.61 19.55 0.83
C SER A 236 8.08 19.37 -0.59
N TRP A 237 6.77 19.14 -0.72
CA TRP A 237 6.15 18.88 -2.03
C TRP A 237 4.73 19.48 -2.14
N PRO A 238 4.61 20.82 -2.04
CA PRO A 238 3.31 21.49 -2.02
C PRO A 238 2.47 21.31 -3.30
N GLU A 239 3.10 20.88 -4.41
CA GLU A 239 2.42 20.67 -5.67
C GLU A 239 1.43 19.49 -5.63
N VAL A 240 1.66 18.51 -4.75
CA VAL A 240 0.84 17.29 -4.67
C VAL A 240 -0.16 17.29 -3.50
N PHE A 241 0.00 18.24 -2.54
CA PHE A 241 -0.88 18.43 -1.38
C PHE A 241 -1.75 19.68 -1.47
#